data_29a243cfdedfc73b17bd4311eb5be8a9
#
_entry.id   29a243cfdedfc73b17bd4311eb5be8a9
#
_cell.length_a   1.000
_cell.length_b   1.000
_cell.length_c   1.000
_cell.angle_alpha   90.00
_cell.angle_beta   90.00
_cell.angle_gamma   90.00
#
_symmetry.space_group_name_H-M   'P 1'
#
loop_
_entity.id
_entity.type
_entity.pdbx_description
1 polymer ?
#
loop_
_entity_poly.entity_id
_entity_poly.type
_entity_poly.pdbx_seq_one_letter_code
_entity_poly.pdbx_strand_id
1 'polypeptide(L)'
;MLLSNDIVWGGLYLPVFIPSPDCTLRYKYEKNADSKRPASVRRKHPNNDFSTFNFAIKRSTFLTIRFDESIKEYGYEDTLFGHKIKENGLTITHIDNPLLHVGLESNKHYLSKVEQSLKTLYNLREDINTTPLLEAYRRVRSVGMIPFAAWLWRKSQSVLRSNLMGENPSLLLFKLYKLGYYCNYVVTDRLKNP
;
A
#
# COMPACT_ATOMS: atom_id res chain seq x y z
N MET A 1 1.50 27.52 -12.24
CA MET A 1 0.63 26.36 -12.00
C MET A 1 0.54 25.98 -10.51
N LEU A 2 1.63 25.96 -9.74
CA LEU A 2 1.59 25.71 -8.28
C LEU A 2 0.89 26.82 -7.46
N LEU A 3 0.74 28.03 -7.99
CA LEU A 3 0.15 29.15 -7.24
C LEU A 3 -1.37 29.05 -7.03
N SER A 4 -2.08 28.24 -7.84
CA SER A 4 -3.54 28.09 -7.77
C SER A 4 -3.99 26.81 -7.06
N ASN A 5 -3.11 25.82 -6.90
CA ASN A 5 -3.44 24.51 -6.34
C ASN A 5 -2.69 24.28 -5.03
N ASP A 6 -3.39 23.73 -4.04
CA ASP A 6 -2.79 23.48 -2.73
C ASP A 6 -1.90 22.26 -2.71
N ILE A 7 -2.27 21.21 -3.47
CA ILE A 7 -1.55 19.95 -3.55
C ILE A 7 -1.46 19.51 -5.02
N VAL A 8 -0.26 19.17 -5.45
CA VAL A 8 0.02 18.70 -6.81
C VAL A 8 0.78 17.37 -6.74
N TRP A 9 0.38 16.41 -7.57
CA TRP A 9 1.07 15.11 -7.69
C TRP A 9 1.45 14.83 -9.14
N GLY A 10 2.77 14.66 -9.37
CA GLY A 10 3.34 14.40 -10.70
C GLY A 10 3.20 12.96 -11.17
N GLY A 11 3.11 12.01 -10.22
CA GLY A 11 3.08 10.59 -10.53
C GLY A 11 4.48 9.97 -10.65
N LEU A 12 4.51 8.71 -11.03
CA LEU A 12 5.75 7.97 -11.23
C LEU A 12 5.63 7.04 -12.45
N TYR A 13 6.77 6.58 -12.98
CA TYR A 13 6.86 5.48 -13.93
C TYR A 13 8.00 4.53 -13.54
N LEU A 14 7.93 3.31 -14.05
CA LEU A 14 8.94 2.28 -13.79
C LEU A 14 9.92 2.16 -14.94
N PRO A 15 11.14 1.64 -14.69
CA PRO A 15 12.03 1.23 -15.75
C PRO A 15 11.36 0.27 -16.73
N VAL A 16 11.79 0.32 -18.01
CA VAL A 16 11.26 -0.60 -19.04
C VAL A 16 11.63 -2.05 -18.72
N PHE A 17 12.82 -2.26 -18.16
CA PHE A 17 13.32 -3.58 -17.77
C PHE A 17 13.41 -3.69 -16.26
N ILE A 18 13.33 -4.93 -15.76
CA ILE A 18 13.53 -5.24 -14.35
C ILE A 18 14.97 -4.87 -13.98
N PRO A 19 15.19 -3.98 -13.00
CA PRO A 19 16.55 -3.50 -12.68
C PRO A 19 17.48 -4.59 -12.12
N SER A 20 16.92 -5.59 -11.42
CA SER A 20 17.66 -6.72 -10.85
C SER A 20 16.76 -7.94 -10.74
N PRO A 21 17.29 -9.18 -10.89
CA PRO A 21 16.53 -10.43 -10.76
C PRO A 21 15.87 -10.62 -9.39
N ASP A 22 16.38 -9.96 -8.37
CA ASP A 22 15.87 -10.07 -7.00
C ASP A 22 14.79 -9.04 -6.61
N CYS A 23 14.44 -8.10 -7.51
CA CYS A 23 13.38 -7.10 -7.28
C CYS A 23 12.08 -7.36 -8.07
N THR A 24 11.90 -8.58 -8.54
CA THR A 24 10.80 -8.99 -9.45
C THR A 24 9.41 -8.83 -8.83
N LEU A 25 9.24 -9.10 -7.53
CA LEU A 25 7.96 -9.00 -6.86
C LEU A 25 7.46 -7.55 -6.83
N ARG A 26 8.30 -6.62 -6.37
CA ARG A 26 7.94 -5.21 -6.34
C ARG A 26 7.73 -4.66 -7.73
N TYR A 27 8.61 -4.97 -8.66
CA TYR A 27 8.47 -4.56 -10.05
C TYR A 27 7.14 -5.01 -10.66
N LYS A 28 6.79 -6.31 -10.56
CA LYS A 28 5.52 -6.83 -11.06
C LYS A 28 4.31 -6.21 -10.39
N TYR A 29 4.37 -6.04 -9.07
CA TYR A 29 3.28 -5.44 -8.32
C TYR A 29 3.02 -3.99 -8.77
N GLU A 30 4.06 -3.19 -8.88
CA GLU A 30 3.94 -1.82 -9.35
C GLU A 30 3.59 -1.74 -10.84
N LYS A 31 4.15 -2.61 -11.66
CA LYS A 31 3.85 -2.68 -13.11
C LYS A 31 2.38 -3.00 -13.37
N ASN A 32 1.76 -3.83 -12.54
CA ASN A 32 0.33 -4.13 -12.63
C ASN A 32 -0.57 -2.88 -12.42
N ALA A 33 -0.03 -1.80 -11.87
CA ALA A 33 -0.73 -0.54 -11.68
C ALA A 33 -0.48 0.50 -12.81
N ASP A 34 0.33 0.17 -13.83
CA ASP A 34 0.72 1.11 -14.88
C ASP A 34 -0.48 1.74 -15.61
N SER A 35 -1.55 0.99 -15.85
CA SER A 35 -2.77 1.51 -16.47
C SER A 35 -3.47 2.63 -15.68
N LYS A 36 -3.19 2.73 -14.37
CA LYS A 36 -3.74 3.75 -13.48
C LYS A 36 -2.84 4.98 -13.33
N ARG A 37 -1.63 4.95 -13.88
CA ARG A 37 -0.62 5.99 -13.67
C ARG A 37 -0.82 7.29 -14.46
N PRO A 38 -1.41 7.30 -15.69
CA PRO A 38 -1.63 8.55 -16.42
C PRO A 38 -2.44 9.56 -15.61
N ALA A 39 -2.09 10.84 -15.65
CA ALA A 39 -2.79 11.89 -14.92
C ALA A 39 -4.28 11.95 -15.30
N SER A 40 -4.62 11.67 -16.56
CA SER A 40 -6.01 11.60 -17.04
C SER A 40 -6.86 10.54 -16.32
N VAL A 41 -6.23 9.42 -15.92
CA VAL A 41 -6.90 8.36 -15.13
C VAL A 41 -6.99 8.76 -13.66
N ARG A 42 -5.90 9.27 -13.08
CA ARG A 42 -5.83 9.69 -11.67
C ARG A 42 -6.82 10.81 -11.33
N ARG A 43 -7.07 11.74 -12.26
CA ARG A 43 -8.04 12.84 -12.12
C ARG A 43 -9.49 12.38 -11.91
N LYS A 44 -9.83 11.15 -12.31
CA LYS A 44 -11.19 10.60 -12.10
C LYS A 44 -11.49 10.36 -10.61
N HIS A 45 -10.46 10.08 -9.83
CA HIS A 45 -10.53 9.85 -8.39
C HIS A 45 -9.35 10.55 -7.69
N PRO A 46 -9.35 11.89 -7.62
CA PRO A 46 -8.14 12.67 -7.37
C PRO A 46 -7.51 12.42 -5.99
N ASN A 47 -8.28 12.02 -5.00
CA ASN A 47 -7.78 11.76 -3.64
C ASN A 47 -7.50 10.27 -3.36
N ASN A 48 -7.67 9.39 -4.37
CA ASN A 48 -7.37 7.98 -4.23
C ASN A 48 -5.89 7.69 -4.55
N ASP A 49 -5.36 6.63 -3.95
CA ASP A 49 -4.02 6.10 -4.24
C ASP A 49 -2.90 7.17 -4.11
N PHE A 50 -3.07 8.16 -3.21
CA PHE A 50 -2.05 9.18 -2.96
C PHE A 50 -0.74 8.54 -2.50
N SER A 51 0.35 9.09 -2.98
CA SER A 51 1.70 8.76 -2.54
C SER A 51 2.53 10.03 -2.40
N THR A 52 3.39 10.06 -1.39
CA THR A 52 4.35 11.15 -1.17
C THR A 52 5.50 11.15 -2.18
N PHE A 53 5.58 10.16 -3.04
CA PHE A 53 6.52 10.17 -4.15
C PHE A 53 6.10 11.20 -5.20
N ASN A 54 6.95 12.19 -5.46
CA ASN A 54 6.76 13.23 -6.48
C ASN A 54 5.50 14.10 -6.26
N PHE A 55 5.37 14.70 -5.08
CA PHE A 55 4.31 15.64 -4.78
C PHE A 55 4.84 17.01 -4.32
N ALA A 56 4.01 18.02 -4.44
CA ALA A 56 4.23 19.34 -3.85
C ALA A 56 2.97 19.80 -3.13
N ILE A 57 3.14 20.46 -2.00
CA ILE A 57 2.05 20.98 -1.18
C ILE A 57 2.40 22.39 -0.71
N LYS A 58 1.42 23.29 -0.65
CA LYS A 58 1.61 24.61 -0.02
C LYS A 58 1.94 24.43 1.45
N ARG A 59 2.90 25.21 1.95
CA ARG A 59 3.31 25.14 3.36
C ARG A 59 2.13 25.39 4.31
N SER A 60 1.27 26.36 4.02
CA SER A 60 0.08 26.65 4.83
C SER A 60 -0.84 25.43 4.94
N THR A 61 -1.14 24.78 3.82
CA THR A 61 -1.97 23.57 3.76
C THR A 61 -1.31 22.42 4.52
N PHE A 62 0.00 22.22 4.35
CA PHE A 62 0.73 21.19 5.07
C PHE A 62 0.69 21.38 6.59
N LEU A 63 0.80 22.63 7.06
CA LEU A 63 0.74 22.93 8.49
C LEU A 63 -0.65 22.65 9.10
N THR A 64 -1.71 22.64 8.29
CA THR A 64 -3.07 22.31 8.72
C THR A 64 -3.32 20.79 8.79
N ILE A 65 -2.80 20.03 7.82
CA ILE A 65 -3.12 18.59 7.65
C ILE A 65 -1.92 17.66 7.89
N ARG A 66 -0.95 18.02 8.66
CA ARG A 66 0.31 17.30 8.91
C ARG A 66 0.20 15.76 8.89
N PHE A 67 1.30 15.11 8.57
CA PHE A 67 1.41 13.66 8.78
C PHE A 67 1.12 13.31 10.24
N ASP A 68 0.66 12.09 10.44
CA ASP A 68 0.43 11.57 11.79
C ASP A 68 1.74 11.04 12.36
N GLU A 69 2.34 11.82 13.26
CA GLU A 69 3.63 11.48 13.89
C GLU A 69 3.51 10.33 14.90
N SER A 70 2.30 9.87 15.22
CA SER A 70 2.10 8.68 16.06
C SER A 70 2.43 7.38 15.31
N ILE A 71 2.38 7.40 13.97
CA ILE A 71 2.75 6.27 13.12
C ILE A 71 4.28 6.16 13.10
N LYS A 72 4.83 5.24 13.90
CA LYS A 72 6.28 4.99 13.95
C LYS A 72 6.72 3.87 13.02
N GLU A 73 5.79 3.01 12.64
CA GLU A 73 6.03 1.85 11.80
C GLU A 73 5.79 2.17 10.32
N TYR A 74 6.46 1.42 9.45
CA TYR A 74 6.34 1.59 8.00
C TYR A 74 4.95 1.23 7.46
N GLY A 75 4.41 2.09 6.59
CA GLY A 75 3.28 1.82 5.72
C GLY A 75 1.97 2.48 6.13
N TYR A 76 1.18 2.80 5.12
CA TYR A 76 -0.12 3.47 5.20
C TYR A 76 -0.10 4.94 5.66
N GLU A 77 1.06 5.53 5.95
CA GLU A 77 1.21 6.96 6.24
C GLU A 77 0.70 7.82 5.08
N ASP A 78 1.04 7.46 3.85
CA ASP A 78 0.55 8.13 2.64
C ASP A 78 -0.96 8.01 2.49
N THR A 79 -1.51 6.81 2.74
CA THR A 79 -2.95 6.53 2.67
C THR A 79 -3.72 7.36 3.69
N LEU A 80 -3.25 7.39 4.93
CA LEU A 80 -3.87 8.19 5.99
C LEU A 80 -3.79 9.69 5.66
N PHE A 81 -2.66 10.15 5.14
CA PHE A 81 -2.51 11.53 4.70
C PHE A 81 -3.47 11.89 3.55
N GLY A 82 -3.65 10.98 2.58
CA GLY A 82 -4.65 11.11 1.52
C GLY A 82 -6.08 11.20 2.05
N HIS A 83 -6.42 10.45 3.12
CA HIS A 83 -7.71 10.57 3.81
C HIS A 83 -7.87 11.95 4.47
N LYS A 84 -6.85 12.43 5.19
CA LYS A 84 -6.88 13.78 5.79
C LYS A 84 -7.05 14.89 4.75
N ILE A 85 -6.42 14.77 3.57
CA ILE A 85 -6.63 15.70 2.45
C ILE A 85 -8.13 15.75 2.07
N LYS A 86 -8.73 14.57 1.89
CA LYS A 86 -10.15 14.46 1.51
C LYS A 86 -11.10 14.98 2.59
N GLU A 87 -10.86 14.65 3.85
CA GLU A 87 -11.67 15.09 5.00
C GLU A 87 -11.65 16.60 5.20
N ASN A 88 -10.54 17.26 4.84
CA ASN A 88 -10.43 18.72 4.85
C ASN A 88 -10.99 19.38 3.57
N GLY A 89 -11.73 18.64 2.74
CA GLY A 89 -12.34 19.18 1.52
C GLY A 89 -11.34 19.57 0.43
N LEU A 90 -10.09 19.12 0.54
CA LEU A 90 -9.03 19.41 -0.42
C LEU A 90 -8.99 18.37 -1.54
N THR A 91 -8.46 18.78 -2.69
CA THR A 91 -8.33 17.93 -3.87
C THR A 91 -6.91 17.96 -4.39
N ILE A 92 -6.38 16.77 -4.75
CA ILE A 92 -5.05 16.63 -5.34
C ILE A 92 -5.13 16.94 -6.84
N THR A 93 -4.34 17.90 -7.30
CA THR A 93 -4.19 18.19 -8.72
C THR A 93 -3.16 17.26 -9.34
N HIS A 94 -3.58 16.47 -10.31
CA HIS A 94 -2.70 15.55 -11.02
C HIS A 94 -2.15 16.18 -12.29
N ILE A 95 -0.82 16.15 -12.44
CA ILE A 95 -0.10 16.60 -13.63
C ILE A 95 0.70 15.45 -14.25
N ASP A 96 0.97 15.53 -15.55
CA ASP A 96 1.86 14.60 -16.23
C ASP A 96 3.30 15.09 -16.15
N ASN A 97 3.91 14.83 -14.99
CA ASN A 97 5.33 15.08 -14.71
C ASN A 97 5.90 13.91 -13.90
N PRO A 98 5.81 12.67 -14.41
CA PRO A 98 6.21 11.50 -13.63
C PRO A 98 7.72 11.42 -13.45
N LEU A 99 8.16 10.96 -12.28
CA LEU A 99 9.55 10.64 -11.99
C LEU A 99 9.81 9.14 -12.13
N LEU A 100 11.00 8.79 -12.61
CA LEU A 100 11.44 7.39 -12.70
C LEU A 100 11.70 6.82 -11.30
N HIS A 101 11.00 5.74 -10.97
CA HIS A 101 11.18 5.02 -9.70
C HIS A 101 12.23 3.91 -9.86
N VAL A 102 13.50 4.22 -9.57
CA VAL A 102 14.63 3.30 -9.72
C VAL A 102 14.98 2.51 -8.46
N GLY A 103 14.54 2.95 -7.28
CA GLY A 103 14.88 2.37 -5.98
C GLY A 103 14.04 1.14 -5.62
N LEU A 104 13.91 0.15 -6.52
CA LEU A 104 13.18 -1.08 -6.24
C LEU A 104 14.00 -1.98 -5.31
N GLU A 105 13.42 -2.32 -4.18
CA GLU A 105 14.05 -3.18 -3.16
C GLU A 105 14.01 -4.64 -3.59
N SER A 106 14.94 -5.44 -3.01
CA SER A 106 14.90 -6.90 -3.20
C SER A 106 13.59 -7.51 -2.72
N ASN A 107 13.19 -8.63 -3.32
CA ASN A 107 11.96 -9.36 -2.95
C ASN A 107 11.89 -9.63 -1.45
N LYS A 108 13.02 -10.00 -0.84
CA LYS A 108 13.12 -10.24 0.61
C LYS A 108 12.81 -8.98 1.43
N HIS A 109 13.45 -7.86 1.08
CA HIS A 109 13.26 -6.59 1.80
C HIS A 109 11.83 -6.06 1.60
N TYR A 110 11.36 -6.09 0.35
CA TYR A 110 9.99 -5.69 0.04
C TYR A 110 8.94 -6.50 0.78
N LEU A 111 9.09 -7.83 0.85
CA LEU A 111 8.17 -8.69 1.58
C LEU A 111 8.16 -8.39 3.08
N SER A 112 9.34 -8.12 3.67
CA SER A 112 9.45 -7.69 5.08
C SER A 112 8.73 -6.36 5.33
N LYS A 113 8.90 -5.38 4.45
CA LYS A 113 8.17 -4.09 4.53
C LYS A 113 6.65 -4.27 4.39
N VAL A 114 6.21 -5.17 3.51
CA VAL A 114 4.79 -5.51 3.37
C VAL A 114 4.25 -6.11 4.67
N GLU A 115 4.96 -7.04 5.29
CA GLU A 115 4.55 -7.61 6.58
C GLU A 115 4.45 -6.54 7.69
N GLN A 116 5.39 -5.60 7.72
CA GLN A 116 5.35 -4.48 8.65
C GLN A 116 4.15 -3.56 8.37
N SER A 117 3.93 -3.20 7.09
CA SER A 117 2.79 -2.37 6.71
C SER A 117 1.43 -3.02 7.04
N LEU A 118 1.34 -4.35 7.01
CA LEU A 118 0.12 -5.05 7.40
C LEU A 118 -0.18 -4.96 8.90
N LYS A 119 0.85 -4.88 9.75
CA LYS A 119 0.70 -4.60 11.19
C LYS A 119 0.25 -3.15 11.40
N THR A 120 0.87 -2.21 10.70
CA THR A 120 0.45 -0.80 10.71
C THR A 120 -1.02 -0.66 10.28
N LEU A 121 -1.43 -1.33 9.21
CA LEU A 121 -2.84 -1.35 8.79
C LEU A 121 -3.79 -1.88 9.86
N TYR A 122 -3.37 -2.91 10.61
CA TYR A 122 -4.18 -3.42 11.70
C TYR A 122 -4.40 -2.37 12.79
N ASN A 123 -3.37 -1.62 13.14
CA ASN A 123 -3.46 -0.54 14.13
C ASN A 123 -4.32 0.64 13.63
N LEU A 124 -4.25 0.94 12.33
CA LEU A 124 -4.97 2.05 11.68
C LEU A 124 -6.31 1.65 11.05
N ARG A 125 -6.82 0.44 11.32
CA ARG A 125 -8.00 -0.13 10.62
C ARG A 125 -9.32 0.64 10.84
N GLU A 126 -9.38 1.44 11.88
CA GLU A 126 -10.55 2.29 12.18
C GLU A 126 -10.46 3.61 11.38
N ASP A 127 -9.25 4.13 11.18
CA ASP A 127 -8.99 5.36 10.42
C ASP A 127 -8.94 5.07 8.90
N ILE A 128 -8.34 3.93 8.53
CA ILE A 128 -8.26 3.46 7.13
C ILE A 128 -9.29 2.35 6.93
N ASN A 129 -10.54 2.72 6.78
CA ASN A 129 -11.64 1.77 6.73
C ASN A 129 -11.84 1.08 5.36
N THR A 130 -11.18 1.52 4.29
CA THR A 130 -11.38 1.01 2.92
C THR A 130 -10.05 0.73 2.21
N THR A 131 -9.63 -0.53 2.23
CA THR A 131 -8.59 -1.07 1.34
C THR A 131 -9.05 -2.41 0.78
N PRO A 132 -8.58 -2.84 -0.41
CA PRO A 132 -8.93 -4.15 -0.96
C PRO A 132 -8.62 -5.31 0.00
N LEU A 133 -7.58 -5.17 0.83
CA LEU A 133 -7.23 -6.17 1.83
C LEU A 133 -8.25 -6.21 2.98
N LEU A 134 -8.63 -5.07 3.52
CA LEU A 134 -9.63 -5.01 4.60
C LEU A 134 -11.00 -5.51 4.13
N GLU A 135 -11.38 -5.24 2.88
CA GLU A 135 -12.60 -5.79 2.29
C GLU A 135 -12.53 -7.33 2.19
N ALA A 136 -11.41 -7.88 1.70
CA ALA A 136 -11.21 -9.32 1.65
C ALA A 136 -11.23 -9.94 3.06
N TYR A 137 -10.57 -9.30 4.02
CA TYR A 137 -10.59 -9.70 5.43
C TYR A 137 -12.01 -9.70 6.01
N ARG A 138 -12.82 -8.65 5.76
CA ARG A 138 -14.21 -8.57 6.24
C ARG A 138 -15.08 -9.71 5.68
N ARG A 139 -14.89 -10.08 4.40
CA ARG A 139 -15.58 -11.23 3.78
C ARG A 139 -15.20 -12.55 4.46
N VAL A 140 -13.90 -12.77 4.74
CA VAL A 140 -13.45 -13.96 5.48
C VAL A 140 -14.00 -13.97 6.91
N ARG A 141 -14.05 -12.80 7.54
CA ARG A 141 -14.61 -12.62 8.89
C ARG A 141 -16.11 -12.91 8.95
N SER A 142 -16.89 -12.44 7.97
CA SER A 142 -18.35 -12.58 7.95
C SER A 142 -18.82 -14.05 7.88
N VAL A 143 -17.98 -14.94 7.33
CA VAL A 143 -18.22 -16.38 7.27
C VAL A 143 -17.47 -17.17 8.37
N GLY A 144 -16.89 -16.49 9.36
CA GLY A 144 -16.21 -17.13 10.49
C GLY A 144 -14.89 -17.83 10.16
N MET A 145 -14.29 -17.63 8.98
CA MET A 145 -13.15 -18.39 8.50
C MET A 145 -11.78 -17.82 8.84
N ILE A 146 -11.69 -16.80 9.71
CA ILE A 146 -10.39 -16.21 10.10
C ILE A 146 -9.43 -17.24 10.73
N PRO A 147 -9.86 -18.10 11.69
CA PRO A 147 -8.96 -19.09 12.27
C PRO A 147 -8.44 -20.09 11.22
N PHE A 148 -9.30 -20.51 10.29
CA PHE A 148 -8.92 -21.38 9.19
C PHE A 148 -7.92 -20.71 8.25
N ALA A 149 -8.15 -19.46 7.83
CA ALA A 149 -7.23 -18.71 6.99
C ALA A 149 -5.86 -18.52 7.67
N ALA A 150 -5.84 -18.25 8.97
CA ALA A 150 -4.61 -18.15 9.76
C ALA A 150 -3.88 -19.51 9.86
N TRP A 151 -4.60 -20.60 10.05
CA TRP A 151 -4.02 -21.94 10.08
C TRP A 151 -3.44 -22.32 8.70
N LEU A 152 -4.18 -22.09 7.62
CA LEU A 152 -3.73 -22.36 6.26
C LEU A 152 -2.46 -21.56 5.93
N TRP A 153 -2.43 -20.27 6.31
CA TRP A 153 -1.24 -19.44 6.12
C TRP A 153 -0.03 -20.03 6.85
N ARG A 154 -0.16 -20.42 8.13
CA ARG A 154 0.93 -21.02 8.90
C ARG A 154 1.49 -22.28 8.24
N LYS A 155 0.64 -23.08 7.58
CA LYS A 155 1.05 -24.29 6.86
C LYS A 155 1.68 -24.00 5.50
N SER A 156 1.26 -22.95 4.81
CA SER A 156 1.69 -22.63 3.44
C SER A 156 2.71 -21.50 3.32
N GLN A 157 3.01 -20.77 4.41
CA GLN A 157 3.83 -19.56 4.35
C GLN A 157 5.21 -19.77 3.70
N SER A 158 5.88 -20.90 3.95
CA SER A 158 7.19 -21.19 3.38
C SER A 158 7.12 -21.34 1.85
N VAL A 159 6.12 -22.05 1.36
CA VAL A 159 5.89 -22.25 -0.07
C VAL A 159 5.51 -20.94 -0.74
N LEU A 160 4.61 -20.16 -0.12
CA LEU A 160 4.23 -18.84 -0.63
C LEU A 160 5.45 -17.90 -0.67
N ARG A 161 6.26 -17.84 0.39
CA ARG A 161 7.50 -17.04 0.42
C ARG A 161 8.49 -17.46 -0.64
N SER A 162 8.69 -18.77 -0.84
CA SER A 162 9.58 -19.29 -1.89
C SER A 162 9.18 -18.78 -3.28
N ASN A 163 7.89 -18.84 -3.62
CA ASN A 163 7.39 -18.28 -4.89
C ASN A 163 7.61 -16.76 -4.97
N LEU A 164 7.29 -16.03 -3.90
CA LEU A 164 7.38 -14.56 -3.88
C LEU A 164 8.82 -14.05 -3.90
N MET A 165 9.77 -14.85 -3.47
CA MET A 165 11.20 -14.53 -3.50
C MET A 165 11.89 -14.98 -4.79
N GLY A 166 11.20 -15.72 -5.66
CA GLY A 166 11.73 -16.22 -6.92
C GLY A 166 11.73 -15.17 -8.04
N GLU A 167 12.26 -15.59 -9.20
CA GLU A 167 12.36 -14.74 -10.39
C GLU A 167 11.00 -14.43 -11.04
N ASN A 168 9.99 -15.27 -10.82
CA ASN A 168 8.66 -15.11 -11.41
C ASN A 168 7.53 -15.18 -10.36
N PRO A 169 7.46 -14.22 -9.42
CA PRO A 169 6.45 -14.23 -8.36
C PRO A 169 5.03 -14.07 -8.89
N SER A 170 4.09 -14.79 -8.29
CA SER A 170 2.67 -14.70 -8.60
C SER A 170 1.99 -13.60 -7.79
N LEU A 171 1.37 -12.63 -8.46
CA LEU A 171 0.60 -11.58 -7.78
C LEU A 171 -0.67 -12.13 -7.08
N LEU A 172 -1.23 -13.25 -7.56
CA LEU A 172 -2.33 -13.93 -6.87
C LEU A 172 -1.84 -14.52 -5.54
N LEU A 173 -0.71 -15.24 -5.56
CA LEU A 173 -0.12 -15.78 -4.32
C LEU A 173 0.29 -14.64 -3.37
N PHE A 174 0.73 -13.50 -3.90
CA PHE A 174 1.02 -12.32 -3.09
C PHE A 174 -0.23 -11.75 -2.40
N LYS A 175 -1.38 -11.72 -3.08
CA LYS A 175 -2.67 -11.32 -2.45
C LYS A 175 -3.06 -12.30 -1.34
N LEU A 176 -2.95 -13.61 -1.60
CA LEU A 176 -3.24 -14.65 -0.61
C LEU A 176 -2.28 -14.59 0.57
N TYR A 177 -0.99 -14.35 0.31
CA TYR A 177 0.02 -14.16 1.35
C TYR A 177 -0.35 -13.00 2.29
N LYS A 178 -0.67 -11.83 1.74
CA LYS A 178 -1.07 -10.65 2.53
C LYS A 178 -2.31 -10.92 3.38
N LEU A 179 -3.35 -11.52 2.80
CA LEU A 179 -4.57 -11.86 3.52
C LEU A 179 -4.33 -12.87 4.65
N GLY A 180 -3.62 -13.95 4.34
CA GLY A 180 -3.29 -14.99 5.32
C GLY A 180 -2.42 -14.45 6.48
N TYR A 181 -1.39 -13.65 6.16
CA TYR A 181 -0.56 -12.98 7.15
C TYR A 181 -1.41 -12.08 8.07
N TYR A 182 -2.29 -11.26 7.49
CA TYR A 182 -3.16 -10.36 8.23
C TYR A 182 -4.12 -11.13 9.14
N CYS A 183 -4.77 -12.18 8.65
CA CYS A 183 -5.64 -13.05 9.45
C CYS A 183 -4.86 -13.70 10.62
N ASN A 184 -3.65 -14.20 10.34
CA ASN A 184 -2.80 -14.79 11.38
C ASN A 184 -2.37 -13.76 12.44
N TYR A 185 -2.02 -12.54 12.00
CA TYR A 185 -1.67 -11.47 12.92
C TYR A 185 -2.83 -11.12 13.86
N VAL A 186 -4.05 -10.96 13.32
CA VAL A 186 -5.27 -10.70 14.11
C VAL A 186 -5.53 -11.78 15.15
N VAL A 187 -5.39 -13.06 14.78
CA VAL A 187 -5.59 -14.18 15.72
C VAL A 187 -4.53 -14.15 16.82
N THR A 188 -3.27 -13.90 16.45
CA THR A 188 -2.16 -13.90 17.42
C THR A 188 -2.23 -12.72 18.36
N ASP A 189 -2.62 -11.54 17.87
CA ASP A 189 -2.76 -10.33 18.68
C ASP A 189 -3.90 -10.47 19.71
N ARG A 190 -5.06 -11.02 19.31
CA ARG A 190 -6.17 -11.31 20.23
C ARG A 190 -5.82 -12.31 21.34
N LEU A 191 -4.88 -13.22 21.06
CA LEU A 191 -4.42 -14.16 22.08
C LEU A 191 -3.46 -13.52 23.10
N LYS A 192 -2.82 -12.40 22.73
CA LYS A 192 -1.90 -11.65 23.59
C LYS A 192 -2.62 -10.55 24.38
N ASN A 193 -3.70 -10.01 23.80
CA ASN A 193 -4.50 -8.92 24.38
C ASN A 193 -5.98 -9.37 24.39
N PRO A 194 -6.38 -10.29 25.31
CA PRO A 194 -7.73 -10.86 25.38
C PRO A 194 -8.83 -9.86 25.75
#